data_0d7e7563482af5d43fb02501b7cf8a5c
#
_entry.id   0d7e7563482af5d43fb02501b7cf8a5c
#
_cell.length_a   1.000
_cell.length_b   1.000
_cell.length_c   1.000
_cell.angle_alpha   90.00
_cell.angle_beta   90.00
_cell.angle_gamma   90.00
#
_symmetry.space_group_name_H-M   'P 1'
#
loop_
_entity.id
_entity.type
_entity.pdbx_description
1 polymer ?
#
loop_
_entity_poly.entity_id
_entity_poly.type
_entity_poly.pdbx_seq_one_letter_code
_entity_poly.pdbx_strand_id
1 'polypeptide(L)'
;MKYQRIMKDNEKSELLDLISTYKSLGEKYLEGKVTLIGKAPHLGTDAWLNCIFAPLDEIRLNELEVKLGESIPFQYRSFLKDLSNGLDKLSSTLSLYGLWDNYIRTVDEVWQPYSLVLLNKQERPSNAKEFFFFFGSYNWDGSLF
;
A
#
# COMPACT_ATOMS: atom_id res chain seq x y z
N MET A 1 25.92 -8.79 9.97
CA MET A 1 24.64 -9.54 10.13
C MET A 1 23.50 -8.53 10.10
N LYS A 2 22.73 -8.51 9.01
CA LYS A 2 21.54 -7.67 8.97
C LYS A 2 20.46 -8.36 9.78
N TYR A 3 20.06 -7.79 10.89
CA TYR A 3 18.88 -8.23 11.62
C TYR A 3 17.65 -7.97 10.74
N GLN A 4 17.14 -9.03 10.12
CA GLN A 4 15.85 -8.98 9.45
C GLN A 4 14.77 -8.99 10.53
N ARG A 5 14.28 -7.81 10.90
CA ARG A 5 13.18 -7.70 11.83
C ARG A 5 11.87 -8.02 11.10
N ILE A 6 11.30 -9.16 11.42
CA ILE A 6 9.93 -9.49 11.01
C ILE A 6 8.99 -8.49 11.66
N MET A 7 7.99 -7.99 10.92
CA MET A 7 6.90 -7.24 11.51
C MET A 7 6.25 -8.11 12.59
N LYS A 8 6.27 -7.64 13.82
CA LYS A 8 5.73 -8.39 14.97
C LYS A 8 4.19 -8.38 14.90
N ASP A 9 3.57 -9.41 15.44
CA ASP A 9 2.11 -9.49 15.49
C ASP A 9 1.47 -8.29 16.20
N ASN A 10 2.14 -7.74 17.21
CA ASN A 10 1.69 -6.51 17.88
C ASN A 10 1.74 -5.28 16.95
N GLU A 11 2.73 -5.16 16.09
CA GLU A 11 2.84 -4.03 15.13
C GLU A 11 1.73 -4.08 14.08
N LYS A 12 1.37 -5.29 13.61
CA LYS A 12 0.21 -5.50 12.72
C LYS A 12 -1.09 -5.13 13.41
N SER A 13 -1.25 -5.58 14.65
CA SER A 13 -2.42 -5.28 15.47
C SER A 13 -2.58 -3.79 15.70
N GLU A 14 -1.52 -3.08 16.05
CA GLU A 14 -1.52 -1.64 16.26
C GLU A 14 -1.94 -0.88 14.99
N LEU A 15 -1.44 -1.27 13.82
CA LEU A 15 -1.82 -0.64 12.55
C LEU A 15 -3.30 -0.88 12.23
N LEU A 16 -3.78 -2.11 12.40
CA LEU A 16 -5.19 -2.45 12.21
C LEU A 16 -6.09 -1.72 13.21
N ASP A 17 -5.67 -1.57 14.45
CA ASP A 17 -6.41 -0.83 15.48
C ASP A 17 -6.51 0.66 15.11
N LEU A 18 -5.44 1.28 14.65
CA LEU A 18 -5.45 2.66 14.17
C LEU A 18 -6.44 2.87 13.02
N ILE A 19 -6.47 1.96 12.07
CA ILE A 19 -7.42 2.01 10.94
C ILE A 19 -8.85 1.75 11.43
N SER A 20 -9.02 0.83 12.36
CA SER A 20 -10.32 0.44 12.91
C SER A 20 -11.02 1.54 13.68
N THR A 21 -10.30 2.55 14.18
CA THR A 21 -10.91 3.72 14.84
C THR A 21 -11.86 4.48 13.91
N TYR A 22 -11.69 4.35 12.59
CA TYR A 22 -12.54 5.01 11.60
C TYR A 22 -13.75 4.18 11.14
N LYS A 23 -13.90 2.95 11.63
CA LYS A 23 -15.04 2.07 11.26
C LYS A 23 -16.40 2.66 11.63
N SER A 24 -16.47 3.46 12.69
CA SER A 24 -17.70 4.15 13.09
C SER A 24 -18.23 5.13 12.02
N LEU A 25 -17.37 5.59 11.11
CA LEU A 25 -17.73 6.44 9.98
C LEU A 25 -18.19 5.67 8.75
N GLY A 26 -18.13 4.36 8.79
CA GLY A 26 -18.57 3.47 7.73
C GLY A 26 -17.50 2.49 7.28
N GLU A 27 -17.95 1.40 6.71
CA GLU A 27 -17.11 0.32 6.18
C GLU A 27 -17.79 -0.27 4.95
N LYS A 28 -17.01 -0.58 3.93
CA LYS A 28 -17.51 -1.19 2.70
C LYS A 28 -16.50 -2.22 2.18
N TYR A 29 -17.01 -3.40 1.88
CA TYR A 29 -16.24 -4.47 1.24
C TYR A 29 -16.55 -4.48 -0.25
N LEU A 30 -15.49 -4.47 -1.06
CA LEU A 30 -15.59 -4.53 -2.51
C LEU A 30 -15.13 -5.89 -3.03
N GLU A 31 -15.52 -6.21 -4.25
CA GLU A 31 -14.96 -7.35 -4.98
C GLU A 31 -13.44 -7.25 -5.05
N GLY A 32 -12.73 -8.39 -5.07
CA GLY A 32 -11.28 -8.42 -5.01
C GLY A 32 -10.70 -8.25 -3.61
N LYS A 33 -11.54 -8.34 -2.57
CA LYS A 33 -11.16 -8.26 -1.15
C LYS A 33 -10.58 -6.91 -0.73
N VAL A 34 -11.05 -5.84 -1.34
CA VAL A 34 -10.72 -4.47 -0.95
C VAL A 34 -11.68 -4.01 0.14
N THR A 35 -11.14 -3.44 1.20
CA THR A 35 -11.91 -2.89 2.32
C THR A 35 -11.73 -1.38 2.40
N LEU A 36 -12.83 -0.67 2.33
CA LEU A 36 -12.88 0.80 2.52
C LEU A 36 -13.37 1.08 3.94
N ILE A 37 -12.64 1.92 4.66
CA ILE A 37 -12.92 2.25 6.06
C ILE A 37 -12.91 3.75 6.27
N GLY A 38 -13.98 4.27 6.88
CA GLY A 38 -14.14 5.68 7.17
C GLY A 38 -14.66 6.47 5.97
N LYS A 39 -15.97 6.54 5.81
CA LYS A 39 -16.59 7.37 4.78
C LYS A 39 -16.35 8.84 5.06
N ALA A 40 -15.92 9.59 4.04
CA ALA A 40 -15.54 11.00 4.15
C ALA A 40 -16.33 11.87 3.15
N PRO A 41 -17.65 12.05 3.33
CA PRO A 41 -18.49 12.77 2.37
C PRO A 41 -18.10 14.25 2.19
N HIS A 42 -17.39 14.82 3.16
CA HIS A 42 -16.84 16.17 3.09
C HIS A 42 -15.66 16.32 2.10
N LEU A 43 -15.05 15.21 1.70
CA LEU A 43 -13.98 15.18 0.69
C LEU A 43 -14.49 14.80 -0.70
N GLY A 44 -15.70 14.30 -0.80
CA GLY A 44 -16.34 13.88 -2.04
C GLY A 44 -17.40 12.79 -1.79
N THR A 45 -18.31 12.62 -2.74
CA THR A 45 -19.46 11.70 -2.61
C THR A 45 -19.05 10.26 -2.35
N ASP A 46 -17.94 9.83 -2.94
CA ASP A 46 -17.40 8.46 -2.85
C ASP A 46 -16.03 8.41 -2.16
N ALA A 47 -15.70 9.43 -1.37
CA ALA A 47 -14.41 9.48 -0.69
C ALA A 47 -14.40 8.62 0.58
N TRP A 48 -13.28 7.92 0.77
CA TRP A 48 -13.00 7.10 1.94
C TRP A 48 -11.66 7.48 2.56
N LEU A 49 -11.56 7.41 3.88
CA LEU A 49 -10.33 7.77 4.57
C LEU A 49 -9.25 6.72 4.39
N ASN A 50 -9.60 5.45 4.46
CA ASN A 50 -8.63 4.36 4.39
C ASN A 50 -9.07 3.29 3.40
N CYS A 51 -8.11 2.75 2.66
CA CYS A 51 -8.32 1.62 1.78
C CYS A 51 -7.27 0.55 2.05
N ILE A 52 -7.74 -0.66 2.38
CA ILE A 52 -6.92 -1.85 2.58
C ILE A 52 -7.16 -2.78 1.39
N PHE A 53 -6.07 -3.26 0.79
CA PHE A 53 -6.14 -4.18 -0.33
C PHE A 53 -5.92 -5.63 0.11
N ALA A 54 -6.26 -6.59 -0.73
CA ALA A 54 -5.98 -8.00 -0.45
C ALA A 54 -4.48 -8.25 -0.32
N PRO A 55 -4.03 -8.99 0.70
CA PRO A 55 -2.63 -9.38 0.82
C PRO A 55 -2.15 -10.17 -0.40
N LEU A 56 -0.87 -10.08 -0.70
CA LEU A 56 -0.24 -10.85 -1.77
C LEU A 56 0.19 -12.22 -1.25
N ASP A 57 -0.05 -13.26 -2.05
CA ASP A 57 0.55 -14.58 -1.83
C ASP A 57 2.00 -14.64 -2.32
N GLU A 58 2.69 -15.75 -2.08
CA GLU A 58 4.09 -15.92 -2.50
C GLU A 58 4.28 -15.82 -4.01
N ILE A 59 3.32 -16.31 -4.80
CA ILE A 59 3.39 -16.26 -6.26
C ILE A 59 3.37 -14.80 -6.72
N ARG A 60 2.45 -14.00 -6.19
CA ARG A 60 2.30 -12.59 -6.52
C ARG A 60 3.48 -11.75 -6.03
N LEU A 61 4.03 -12.07 -4.86
CA LEU A 61 5.24 -11.43 -4.34
C LEU A 61 6.45 -11.70 -5.23
N ASN A 62 6.60 -12.93 -5.69
CA ASN A 62 7.68 -13.28 -6.63
C ASN A 62 7.51 -12.58 -7.98
N GLU A 63 6.29 -12.46 -8.50
CA GLU A 63 6.00 -11.66 -9.71
C GLU A 63 6.40 -10.20 -9.53
N LEU A 64 6.09 -9.62 -8.37
CA LEU A 64 6.43 -8.26 -8.04
C LEU A 64 7.95 -8.06 -7.98
N GLU A 65 8.68 -8.96 -7.36
CA GLU A 65 10.15 -8.91 -7.30
C GLU A 65 10.79 -9.06 -8.69
N VAL A 66 10.24 -9.91 -9.56
CA VAL A 66 10.67 -10.01 -10.96
C VAL A 66 10.47 -8.69 -11.71
N LYS A 67 9.32 -8.06 -11.55
CA LYS A 67 9.03 -6.76 -12.17
C LYS A 67 9.91 -5.63 -11.61
N LEU A 68 10.25 -5.68 -10.34
CA LEU A 68 11.17 -4.74 -9.70
C LEU A 68 12.63 -4.96 -10.14
N GLY A 69 13.01 -6.20 -10.47
CA GLY A 69 14.38 -6.60 -10.73
C GLY A 69 15.26 -6.71 -9.47
N GLU A 70 14.63 -6.70 -8.30
CA GLU A 70 15.31 -6.80 -7.00
C GLU A 70 14.37 -7.37 -5.93
N SER A 71 14.95 -7.86 -4.85
CA SER A 71 14.19 -8.36 -3.71
C SER A 71 13.60 -7.21 -2.90
N ILE A 72 12.35 -7.37 -2.49
CA ILE A 72 11.68 -6.43 -1.58
C ILE A 72 12.31 -6.57 -0.19
N PRO A 73 12.60 -5.45 0.50
CA PRO A 73 13.05 -5.50 1.88
C PRO A 73 12.11 -6.35 2.75
N PHE A 74 12.69 -7.20 3.56
CA PHE A 74 11.96 -8.27 4.26
C PHE A 74 10.75 -7.77 5.07
N GLN A 75 10.89 -6.65 5.79
CA GLN A 75 9.78 -6.10 6.57
C GLN A 75 8.62 -5.64 5.68
N TYR A 76 8.92 -5.02 4.56
CA TYR A 76 7.90 -4.57 3.62
C TYR A 76 7.26 -5.73 2.86
N ARG A 77 8.05 -6.75 2.52
CA ARG A 77 7.55 -7.99 1.94
C ARG A 77 6.57 -8.69 2.88
N SER A 78 6.89 -8.72 4.16
CA SER A 78 6.01 -9.27 5.21
C SER A 78 4.70 -8.48 5.32
N PHE A 79 4.76 -7.16 5.26
CA PHE A 79 3.57 -6.30 5.23
C PHE A 79 2.67 -6.63 4.03
N LEU A 80 3.22 -6.73 2.83
CA LEU A 80 2.46 -7.04 1.61
C LEU A 80 1.83 -8.44 1.66
N LYS A 81 2.48 -9.38 2.30
CA LYS A 81 2.02 -10.77 2.43
C LYS A 81 0.97 -10.95 3.50
N ASP A 82 1.19 -10.35 4.66
CA ASP A 82 0.41 -10.66 5.85
C ASP A 82 -0.73 -9.67 6.12
N LEU A 83 -0.62 -8.46 5.58
CA LEU A 83 -1.57 -7.39 5.89
C LEU A 83 -2.31 -6.88 4.67
N SER A 84 -1.61 -6.27 3.73
CA SER A 84 -2.22 -5.56 2.60
C SER A 84 -1.27 -5.38 1.44
N ASN A 85 -1.79 -5.48 0.23
CA ASN A 85 -1.07 -5.09 -0.98
C ASN A 85 -1.00 -3.56 -1.10
N GLY A 86 -0.17 -2.91 -0.29
CA GLY A 86 -0.17 -1.46 -0.15
C GLY A 86 -1.27 -0.97 0.78
N LEU A 87 -1.40 0.31 0.93
CA LEU A 87 -2.38 0.94 1.82
C LEU A 87 -2.57 2.40 1.43
N ASP A 88 -3.82 2.84 1.33
CA ASP A 88 -4.13 4.25 1.32
C ASP A 88 -4.70 4.67 2.66
N LYS A 89 -4.09 5.66 3.29
CA LYS A 89 -4.50 6.19 4.58
C LYS A 89 -4.81 7.67 4.48
N LEU A 90 -5.86 8.09 5.18
CA LEU A 90 -6.32 9.48 5.24
C LEU A 90 -6.50 10.09 3.84
N SER A 91 -7.28 9.40 3.01
CA SER A 91 -7.58 9.83 1.64
C SER A 91 -6.32 10.05 0.79
N SER A 92 -5.42 9.08 0.81
CA SER A 92 -4.12 9.09 0.12
C SER A 92 -3.13 10.15 0.62
N THR A 93 -3.31 10.70 1.80
CA THR A 93 -2.29 11.54 2.44
C THR A 93 -1.02 10.76 2.71
N LEU A 94 -1.16 9.52 3.16
CA LEU A 94 -0.10 8.54 3.29
C LEU A 94 -0.43 7.35 2.40
N SER A 95 0.43 7.01 1.48
CA SER A 95 0.26 5.85 0.60
C SER A 95 1.43 4.90 0.71
N LEU A 96 1.13 3.63 0.96
CA LEU A 96 2.06 2.52 0.82
C LEU A 96 1.77 1.81 -0.50
N TYR A 97 2.80 1.59 -1.29
CA TYR A 97 2.68 1.11 -2.66
C TYR A 97 2.74 -0.42 -2.72
N GLY A 98 2.10 -0.98 -3.73
CA GLY A 98 2.02 -2.43 -3.89
C GLY A 98 2.06 -2.88 -5.34
N LEU A 99 1.57 -4.08 -5.59
CA LEU A 99 1.48 -4.65 -6.93
C LEU A 99 0.24 -4.11 -7.64
N TRP A 100 0.47 -3.50 -8.77
CA TRP A 100 -0.56 -3.02 -9.66
C TRP A 100 -0.78 -4.01 -10.79
N ASP A 101 -1.99 -4.59 -10.85
CA ASP A 101 -2.31 -5.66 -11.80
C ASP A 101 -2.74 -5.19 -13.16
N ASN A 102 -3.34 -4.01 -13.24
CA ASN A 102 -3.99 -3.59 -14.47
C ASN A 102 -3.70 -2.13 -14.79
N TYR A 103 -3.09 -1.89 -15.95
CA TYR A 103 -2.86 -0.55 -16.47
C TYR A 103 -4.10 0.07 -17.11
N ILE A 104 -5.17 -0.70 -17.32
CA ILE A 104 -6.43 -0.23 -17.88
C ILE A 104 -7.31 0.23 -16.72
N ARG A 105 -7.32 1.52 -16.45
CA ARG A 105 -8.30 2.14 -15.57
C ARG A 105 -9.60 2.34 -16.34
N THR A 106 -10.57 1.49 -16.13
CA THR A 106 -11.96 1.92 -16.13
C THR A 106 -12.18 2.58 -14.78
N VAL A 107 -12.44 3.87 -14.80
CA VAL A 107 -12.25 4.84 -13.71
C VAL A 107 -13.01 4.49 -12.40
N ASP A 108 -14.00 3.61 -12.42
CA ASP A 108 -14.92 3.40 -11.30
C ASP A 108 -14.89 1.99 -10.68
N GLU A 109 -14.13 1.03 -11.23
CA GLU A 109 -14.30 -0.37 -10.83
C GLU A 109 -13.06 -1.04 -10.24
N VAL A 110 -11.87 -0.49 -10.38
CA VAL A 110 -10.64 -1.15 -9.92
C VAL A 110 -9.95 -0.35 -8.82
N TRP A 111 -10.22 -0.72 -7.61
CA TRP A 111 -9.46 -0.27 -6.45
C TRP A 111 -8.16 -1.07 -6.37
N GLN A 112 -7.04 -0.39 -6.55
CA GLN A 112 -5.71 -0.99 -6.44
C GLN A 112 -4.72 0.03 -5.89
N PRO A 113 -3.62 -0.43 -5.27
CA PRO A 113 -2.60 0.46 -4.72
C PRO A 113 -1.87 1.20 -5.82
N TYR A 114 -1.11 2.24 -5.46
CA TYR A 114 -0.10 2.80 -6.34
C TYR A 114 1.00 1.78 -6.62
N SER A 115 1.59 1.85 -7.80
CA SER A 115 2.56 0.87 -8.27
C SER A 115 3.93 1.02 -7.62
N LEU A 116 4.33 0.02 -6.87
CA LEU A 116 5.67 -0.08 -6.28
C LEU A 116 6.77 -0.15 -7.36
N VAL A 117 6.46 -0.78 -8.49
CA VAL A 117 7.38 -0.87 -9.64
C VAL A 117 7.63 0.50 -10.25
N LEU A 118 6.59 1.27 -10.52
CA LEU A 118 6.74 2.62 -11.07
C LEU A 118 7.49 3.54 -10.11
N LEU A 119 7.20 3.45 -8.81
CA LEU A 119 7.88 4.24 -7.79
C LEU A 119 9.39 4.03 -7.81
N ASN A 120 9.86 2.79 -7.88
CA ASN A 120 11.28 2.48 -7.84
C ASN A 120 12.01 2.60 -9.18
N LYS A 121 11.29 2.51 -10.30
CA LYS A 121 11.89 2.56 -11.64
C LYS A 121 11.74 3.89 -12.36
N GLN A 122 10.62 4.57 -12.22
CA GLN A 122 10.32 5.79 -12.98
C GLN A 122 10.23 7.04 -12.11
N GLU A 123 9.64 6.94 -10.93
CA GLU A 123 9.42 8.05 -10.02
C GLU A 123 10.55 8.24 -9.02
N ARG A 124 11.51 7.34 -9.02
CA ARG A 124 12.67 7.38 -8.14
C ARG A 124 13.46 8.68 -8.34
N PRO A 125 13.80 9.42 -7.27
CA PRO A 125 14.64 10.60 -7.39
C PRO A 125 15.98 10.27 -8.04
N SER A 126 16.41 11.08 -9.02
CA SER A 126 17.66 10.85 -9.77
C SER A 126 18.94 10.88 -8.91
N ASN A 127 18.88 11.57 -7.78
CA ASN A 127 19.97 11.64 -6.80
C ASN A 127 19.89 10.57 -5.69
N ALA A 128 18.89 9.69 -5.73
CA ALA A 128 18.79 8.62 -4.76
C ALA A 128 19.88 7.58 -4.96
N LYS A 129 20.46 7.11 -3.88
CA LYS A 129 21.48 6.05 -3.91
C LYS A 129 20.86 4.74 -4.39
N GLU A 130 21.61 3.93 -5.13
CA GLU A 130 21.14 2.69 -5.76
C GLU A 130 20.53 1.69 -4.77
N PHE A 131 21.04 1.66 -3.53
CA PHE A 131 20.55 0.75 -2.50
C PHE A 131 19.30 1.23 -1.75
N PHE A 132 18.79 2.42 -2.05
CA PHE A 132 17.53 2.88 -1.48
C PHE A 132 16.37 2.21 -2.18
N PHE A 133 15.45 1.68 -1.38
CA PHE A 133 14.19 1.13 -1.82
C PHE A 133 13.06 2.01 -1.29
N PHE A 134 12.27 2.55 -2.20
CA PHE A 134 11.12 3.38 -1.86
C PHE A 134 9.85 2.51 -1.81
N PHE A 135 9.04 2.68 -0.79
CA PHE A 135 7.82 1.89 -0.61
C PHE A 135 6.56 2.71 -0.34
N GLY A 136 6.69 4.01 -0.23
CA GLY A 136 5.53 4.87 0.01
C GLY A 136 5.77 6.33 -0.27
N SER A 137 4.70 7.11 -0.15
CA SER A 137 4.74 8.57 -0.29
C SER A 137 3.87 9.24 0.77
N TYR A 138 4.31 10.41 1.17
CA TYR A 138 3.54 11.33 1.99
C TYR A 138 3.10 12.50 1.10
N ASN A 139 1.83 12.51 0.73
CA ASN A 139 1.34 13.41 -0.31
C ASN A 139 1.11 14.85 0.15
N TRP A 140 1.28 15.13 1.44
CA TRP A 140 1.23 16.49 1.95
C TRP A 140 2.36 17.36 1.41
N ASP A 141 3.57 16.83 1.30
CA ASP A 141 4.77 17.52 0.83
C ASP A 141 5.45 16.83 -0.37
N GLY A 142 4.89 15.71 -0.84
CA GLY A 142 5.44 14.94 -1.96
C GLY A 142 6.65 14.08 -1.61
N SER A 143 7.00 13.94 -0.32
CA SER A 143 8.15 13.12 0.07
C SER A 143 7.90 11.62 -0.16
N LEU A 144 8.96 10.93 -0.58
CA LEU A 144 9.03 9.48 -0.71
C LEU A 144 9.80 8.87 0.46
N PHE A 145 9.44 7.66 0.85
CA PHE A 145 10.12 6.91 1.90
C PHE A 145 10.19 5.41 1.60
#